data_029b89fbe9eb6b00a80452cf17fb7bcf
#
_entry.id   029b89fbe9eb6b00a80452cf17fb7bcf
#
_cell.length_a   1.000
_cell.length_b   1.000
_cell.length_c   1.000
_cell.angle_alpha   90.00
_cell.angle_beta   90.00
_cell.angle_gamma   90.00
#
_symmetry.space_group_name_H-M   'P 1'
#
loop_
_entity.id
_entity.type
_entity.pdbx_description
1 polymer ?
#
loop_
_entity_poly.entity_id
_entity_poly.type
_entity_poly.pdbx_seq_one_letter_code
_entity_poly.pdbx_strand_id
1 'polypeptide(L)'
;MAISAKNPATKTSSGPLAALPEGFRLIAGALTSAEQKALLADIEDVMLSAPLFQPRMPKTGQPFSVKMTNCGPLGWVSDKERGYRYQATHIETGRPWPPMPQRLLDLWRDHAAFDGPPEACLINHYPAGAKMGSHRDKDEDEPRAPVLSVSLGDDAVFHVGGSKRADPKVRVTLRSGDVCLLGGPARFAFHGIDRILPGTSDLVPGGGRINLTLRRVTRLG
;
A
#
# COMPACT_ATOMS: atom_id res chain seq x y z
N MET A 1 37.68 12.32 -51.36
CA MET A 1 36.74 11.25 -50.96
C MET A 1 36.15 11.62 -49.62
N ALA A 2 34.91 12.07 -49.60
CA ALA A 2 34.21 12.48 -48.37
C ALA A 2 33.34 11.32 -47.91
N ILE A 3 33.56 10.83 -46.69
CA ILE A 3 32.77 9.75 -46.07
C ILE A 3 31.63 10.41 -45.31
N SER A 4 30.41 10.22 -45.80
CA SER A 4 29.17 10.68 -45.18
C SER A 4 28.81 9.77 -44.02
N ALA A 5 28.82 10.28 -42.79
CA ALA A 5 28.34 9.58 -41.59
C ALA A 5 26.81 9.68 -41.52
N LYS A 6 26.12 8.55 -41.67
CA LYS A 6 24.69 8.43 -41.43
C LYS A 6 24.42 8.39 -39.92
N ASN A 7 23.74 9.41 -39.43
CA ASN A 7 23.22 9.46 -38.07
C ASN A 7 22.00 8.50 -37.93
N PRO A 8 21.95 7.58 -36.97
CA PRO A 8 20.75 6.76 -36.74
C PRO A 8 19.70 7.62 -36.03
N ALA A 9 18.56 7.82 -36.67
CA ALA A 9 17.39 8.47 -36.09
C ALA A 9 16.86 7.63 -34.92
N THR A 10 16.92 8.18 -33.73
CA THR A 10 16.27 7.68 -32.52
C THR A 10 14.76 7.78 -32.73
N LYS A 11 14.09 6.63 -32.92
CA LYS A 11 12.62 6.55 -32.89
C LYS A 11 12.15 6.74 -31.46
N THR A 12 11.75 7.94 -31.09
CA THR A 12 10.94 8.21 -29.92
C THR A 12 9.51 7.73 -30.21
N SER A 13 9.16 6.55 -29.74
CA SER A 13 7.77 6.09 -29.76
C SER A 13 7.02 6.77 -28.63
N SER A 14 6.40 7.90 -28.89
CA SER A 14 5.40 8.52 -28.03
C SER A 14 4.06 7.78 -28.22
N GLY A 15 3.93 6.62 -27.59
CA GLY A 15 2.62 6.04 -27.37
C GLY A 15 1.83 6.93 -26.38
N PRO A 16 0.48 6.96 -26.46
CA PRO A 16 -0.31 7.73 -25.51
C PRO A 16 0.07 7.35 -24.08
N LEU A 17 0.35 8.35 -23.25
CA LEU A 17 0.55 8.13 -21.80
C LEU A 17 -0.69 7.40 -21.28
N ALA A 18 -0.50 6.19 -20.74
CA ALA A 18 -1.61 5.43 -20.19
C ALA A 18 -2.25 6.27 -19.08
N ALA A 19 -3.57 6.48 -19.18
CA ALA A 19 -4.32 7.21 -18.16
C ALA A 19 -4.42 6.38 -16.88
N LEU A 20 -4.50 7.06 -15.73
CA LEU A 20 -4.79 6.40 -14.46
C LEU A 20 -6.13 5.66 -14.55
N PRO A 21 -6.26 4.46 -13.96
CA PRO A 21 -7.51 3.72 -13.98
C PRO A 21 -8.64 4.53 -13.35
N GLU A 22 -9.82 4.49 -13.96
CA GLU A 22 -11.04 5.05 -13.37
C GLU A 22 -11.27 4.44 -11.96
N GLY A 23 -11.56 5.30 -10.98
CA GLY A 23 -11.71 4.90 -9.57
C GLY A 23 -10.40 4.86 -8.77
N PHE A 24 -9.24 5.03 -9.40
CA PHE A 24 -8.00 5.34 -8.69
C PHE A 24 -7.93 6.84 -8.40
N ARG A 25 -7.70 7.19 -7.14
CA ARG A 25 -7.53 8.58 -6.71
C ARG A 25 -6.22 8.73 -5.96
N LEU A 26 -5.46 9.79 -6.26
CA LEU A 26 -4.29 10.22 -5.50
C LEU A 26 -4.56 11.60 -4.95
N ILE A 27 -4.49 11.73 -3.63
CA ILE A 27 -4.59 12.99 -2.87
C ILE A 27 -3.18 13.30 -2.39
N ALA A 28 -2.48 14.09 -3.18
CA ALA A 28 -1.10 14.45 -2.90
C ALA A 28 -1.05 15.42 -1.70
N GLY A 29 -0.14 15.16 -0.75
CA GLY A 29 0.04 16.01 0.43
C GLY A 29 -1.21 16.10 1.31
N ALA A 30 -2.00 15.03 1.39
CA ALA A 30 -3.20 14.98 2.23
C ALA A 30 -2.92 15.24 3.71
N LEU A 31 -1.71 14.91 4.18
CA LEU A 31 -1.26 15.16 5.55
C LEU A 31 -0.13 16.20 5.57
N THR A 32 -0.26 17.17 6.43
CA THR A 32 0.83 18.11 6.78
C THR A 32 1.97 17.37 7.49
N SER A 33 3.15 17.98 7.57
CA SER A 33 4.29 17.39 8.29
C SER A 33 3.99 17.13 9.78
N ALA A 34 3.16 17.95 10.41
CA ALA A 34 2.74 17.76 11.80
C ALA A 34 1.81 16.54 11.95
N GLU A 35 0.85 16.37 11.05
CA GLU A 35 -0.06 15.23 11.02
C GLU A 35 0.67 13.93 10.71
N GLN A 36 1.65 13.94 9.80
CA GLN A 36 2.50 12.80 9.50
C GLN A 36 3.28 12.33 10.74
N LYS A 37 3.89 13.27 11.49
CA LYS A 37 4.61 12.96 12.73
C LYS A 37 3.68 12.39 13.80
N ALA A 38 2.50 12.98 13.97
CA ALA A 38 1.52 12.51 14.93
C ALA A 38 0.98 11.12 14.56
N LEU A 39 0.71 10.87 13.27
CA LEU A 39 0.28 9.56 12.81
C LEU A 39 1.40 8.51 12.94
N LEU A 40 2.66 8.88 12.66
CA LEU A 40 3.80 7.97 12.88
C LEU A 40 3.90 7.55 14.35
N ALA A 41 3.76 8.48 15.30
CA ALA A 41 3.77 8.16 16.73
C ALA A 41 2.66 7.17 17.10
N ASP A 42 1.43 7.39 16.62
CA ASP A 42 0.32 6.43 16.82
C ASP A 42 0.68 5.03 16.27
N ILE A 43 1.36 4.95 15.13
CA ILE A 43 1.77 3.68 14.51
C ILE A 43 2.93 3.03 15.26
N GLU A 44 3.85 3.80 15.83
CA GLU A 44 4.91 3.28 16.70
C GLU A 44 4.31 2.63 17.96
N ASP A 45 3.29 3.23 18.58
CA ASP A 45 2.54 2.63 19.71
C ASP A 45 1.84 1.33 19.31
N VAL A 46 1.25 1.28 18.11
CA VAL A 46 0.71 0.03 17.56
C VAL A 46 1.80 -1.03 17.43
N MET A 47 2.97 -0.69 16.87
CA MET A 47 4.09 -1.63 16.68
C MET A 47 4.71 -2.11 18.00
N LEU A 48 4.66 -1.31 19.08
CA LEU A 48 5.04 -1.75 20.43
C LEU A 48 4.07 -2.83 20.96
N SER A 49 2.78 -2.70 20.70
CA SER A 49 1.74 -3.63 21.16
C SER A 49 1.60 -4.87 20.27
N ALA A 50 1.78 -4.69 18.97
CA ALA A 50 1.73 -5.72 17.93
C ALA A 50 3.01 -5.63 17.07
N PRO A 51 4.08 -6.34 17.44
CA PRO A 51 5.38 -6.24 16.76
C PRO A 51 5.31 -6.59 15.28
N LEU A 52 6.21 -6.00 14.49
CA LEU A 52 6.35 -6.34 13.08
C LEU A 52 6.78 -7.79 12.90
N PHE A 53 6.01 -8.56 12.14
CA PHE A 53 6.35 -9.91 11.69
C PHE A 53 6.69 -9.94 10.20
N GLN A 54 7.36 -11.01 9.75
CA GLN A 54 7.67 -11.20 8.34
C GLN A 54 6.76 -12.25 7.72
N PRO A 55 5.76 -11.86 6.91
CA PRO A 55 4.86 -12.83 6.28
C PRO A 55 5.58 -13.71 5.26
N ARG A 56 5.00 -14.87 4.98
CA ARG A 56 5.55 -15.85 4.03
C ARG A 56 4.57 -16.14 2.91
N MET A 57 5.10 -16.36 1.71
CA MET A 57 4.30 -16.75 0.55
C MET A 57 3.73 -18.16 0.76
N PRO A 58 2.41 -18.38 0.61
CA PRO A 58 1.79 -19.68 0.87
C PRO A 58 2.35 -20.81 0.01
N LYS A 59 2.63 -20.53 -1.27
CA LYS A 59 3.09 -21.57 -2.22
C LYS A 59 4.55 -21.96 -2.02
N THR A 60 5.41 -21.02 -1.71
CA THR A 60 6.87 -21.24 -1.69
C THR A 60 7.47 -21.21 -0.28
N GLY A 61 6.76 -20.63 0.69
CA GLY A 61 7.28 -20.38 2.03
C GLY A 61 8.34 -19.25 2.09
N GLN A 62 8.67 -18.63 0.95
CA GLN A 62 9.64 -17.54 0.93
C GLN A 62 9.11 -16.31 1.69
N PRO A 63 9.97 -15.64 2.47
CA PRO A 63 9.56 -14.41 3.16
C PRO A 63 9.30 -13.27 2.16
N PHE A 64 8.37 -12.40 2.51
CA PHE A 64 8.20 -11.12 1.83
C PHE A 64 9.42 -10.22 2.09
N SER A 65 9.70 -9.25 1.21
CA SER A 65 10.74 -8.24 1.43
C SER A 65 10.29 -7.11 2.38
N VAL A 66 9.06 -7.15 2.85
CA VAL A 66 8.45 -6.21 3.78
C VAL A 66 8.14 -6.90 5.09
N LYS A 67 8.20 -6.14 6.20
CA LYS A 67 7.64 -6.56 7.49
C LYS A 67 6.27 -5.96 7.65
N MET A 68 5.40 -6.64 8.38
CA MET A 68 4.01 -6.24 8.52
C MET A 68 3.52 -6.33 9.97
N THR A 69 2.53 -5.54 10.29
CA THR A 69 1.63 -5.72 11.43
C THR A 69 0.27 -5.16 11.10
N ASN A 70 -0.66 -5.19 12.04
CA ASN A 70 -2.01 -4.68 11.81
C ASN A 70 -2.54 -3.95 13.05
N CYS A 71 -3.57 -3.13 12.84
CA CYS A 71 -4.47 -2.65 13.88
C CYS A 71 -5.91 -2.67 13.40
N GLY A 72 -6.84 -2.68 14.36
CA GLY A 72 -8.28 -2.81 14.13
C GLY A 72 -8.83 -4.16 14.56
N PRO A 73 -10.14 -4.43 14.38
CA PRO A 73 -10.78 -5.69 14.74
C PRO A 73 -10.19 -6.92 14.04
N LEU A 74 -9.70 -6.73 12.81
CA LEU A 74 -9.12 -7.77 11.96
C LEU A 74 -7.73 -7.35 11.47
N GLY A 75 -6.88 -8.34 11.17
CA GLY A 75 -5.59 -8.12 10.56
C GLY A 75 -5.32 -9.14 9.45
N TRP A 76 -4.77 -8.68 8.34
CA TRP A 76 -4.34 -9.55 7.26
C TRP A 76 -3.03 -10.23 7.60
N VAL A 77 -2.97 -11.54 7.40
CA VAL A 77 -1.78 -12.37 7.65
C VAL A 77 -1.57 -13.35 6.51
N SER A 78 -0.32 -13.82 6.40
CA SER A 78 0.07 -14.84 5.42
C SER A 78 1.12 -15.77 6.01
N ASP A 79 0.86 -17.05 5.94
CA ASP A 79 1.80 -18.12 6.24
C ASP A 79 1.68 -19.27 5.25
N LYS A 80 2.60 -20.23 5.34
CA LYS A 80 2.63 -21.40 4.45
C LYS A 80 1.51 -22.39 4.76
N GLU A 81 1.10 -22.49 6.01
CA GLU A 81 0.17 -23.49 6.51
C GLU A 81 -1.28 -23.19 6.16
N ARG A 82 -1.70 -21.92 6.34
CA ARG A 82 -3.10 -21.47 6.21
C ARG A 82 -3.32 -20.42 5.10
N GLY A 83 -2.25 -19.99 4.45
CA GLY A 83 -2.34 -19.03 3.33
C GLY A 83 -2.69 -17.61 3.75
N TYR A 84 -3.31 -16.88 2.83
CA TYR A 84 -3.81 -15.51 3.03
C TYR A 84 -5.14 -15.52 3.77
N ARG A 85 -5.26 -14.70 4.81
CA ARG A 85 -6.51 -14.57 5.57
C ARG A 85 -6.56 -13.33 6.44
N TYR A 86 -7.77 -12.98 6.86
CA TYR A 86 -8.00 -12.07 7.98
C TYR A 86 -8.21 -12.88 9.28
N GLN A 87 -7.66 -12.39 10.38
CA GLN A 87 -7.87 -12.96 11.72
C GLN A 87 -7.81 -11.85 12.78
N ALA A 88 -8.44 -12.12 13.94
CA ALA A 88 -8.55 -11.15 15.03
C ALA A 88 -7.30 -11.03 15.91
N THR A 89 -6.28 -11.88 15.69
CA THR A 89 -5.11 -11.95 16.57
C THR A 89 -3.81 -11.90 15.81
N HIS A 90 -2.77 -11.34 16.43
CA HIS A 90 -1.42 -11.31 15.92
C HIS A 90 -0.86 -12.73 15.71
N ILE A 91 -0.23 -12.97 14.56
CA ILE A 91 0.17 -14.32 14.13
C ILE A 91 1.24 -14.97 15.03
N GLU A 92 2.12 -14.19 15.66
CA GLU A 92 3.21 -14.70 16.50
C GLU A 92 2.87 -14.62 17.99
N THR A 93 2.19 -13.56 18.45
CA THR A 93 1.90 -13.36 19.87
C THR A 93 0.56 -13.95 20.33
N GLY A 94 -0.36 -14.20 19.38
CA GLY A 94 -1.72 -14.66 19.67
C GLY A 94 -2.63 -13.60 20.34
N ARG A 95 -2.11 -12.40 20.62
CA ARG A 95 -2.89 -11.31 21.22
C ARG A 95 -3.81 -10.66 20.21
N PRO A 96 -4.95 -10.10 20.62
CA PRO A 96 -5.77 -9.26 19.75
C PRO A 96 -4.93 -8.12 19.13
N TRP A 97 -5.29 -7.71 17.92
CA TRP A 97 -4.71 -6.51 17.33
C TRP A 97 -5.07 -5.28 18.17
N PRO A 98 -4.17 -4.29 18.31
CA PRO A 98 -4.50 -3.04 18.99
C PRO A 98 -5.58 -2.28 18.22
N PRO A 99 -6.33 -1.40 18.89
CA PRO A 99 -7.34 -0.58 18.23
C PRO A 99 -6.72 0.28 17.12
N MET A 100 -7.53 0.58 16.10
CA MET A 100 -7.13 1.48 15.03
C MET A 100 -7.04 2.91 15.57
N PRO A 101 -5.92 3.63 15.34
CA PRO A 101 -5.79 5.03 15.73
C PRO A 101 -6.90 5.91 15.15
N GLN A 102 -7.38 6.87 15.94
CA GLN A 102 -8.49 7.75 15.54
C GLN A 102 -8.18 8.52 14.26
N ARG A 103 -6.91 8.95 14.05
CA ARG A 103 -6.48 9.64 12.82
C ARG A 103 -6.72 8.79 11.56
N LEU A 104 -6.58 7.49 11.64
CA LEU A 104 -6.87 6.60 10.50
C LEU A 104 -8.37 6.48 10.25
N LEU A 105 -9.18 6.43 11.30
CA LEU A 105 -10.64 6.43 11.19
C LEU A 105 -11.15 7.75 10.58
N ASP A 106 -10.54 8.88 10.95
CA ASP A 106 -10.86 10.18 10.38
C ASP A 106 -10.50 10.25 8.89
N LEU A 107 -9.31 9.78 8.50
CA LEU A 107 -8.91 9.70 7.08
C LEU A 107 -9.88 8.82 6.26
N TRP A 108 -10.31 7.71 6.83
CA TRP A 108 -11.30 6.86 6.18
C TRP A 108 -12.63 7.59 6.00
N ARG A 109 -13.18 8.20 7.06
CA ARG A 109 -14.43 8.96 7.01
C ARG A 109 -14.37 10.08 5.96
N ASP A 110 -13.24 10.80 5.90
CA ASP A 110 -13.11 11.98 5.04
C ASP A 110 -12.87 11.64 3.57
N HIS A 111 -12.32 10.44 3.26
CA HIS A 111 -11.88 10.13 1.90
C HIS A 111 -12.47 8.87 1.27
N ALA A 112 -12.91 7.88 2.07
CA ALA A 112 -13.36 6.59 1.53
C ALA A 112 -14.70 6.65 0.79
N ALA A 113 -15.55 7.63 1.13
CA ALA A 113 -16.93 7.72 0.60
C ALA A 113 -17.68 6.36 0.72
N PHE A 114 -17.61 5.77 1.91
CA PHE A 114 -18.23 4.49 2.24
C PHE A 114 -18.77 4.53 3.68
N ASP A 115 -20.02 4.12 3.90
CA ASP A 115 -20.74 4.32 5.17
C ASP A 115 -20.23 3.44 6.32
N GLY A 116 -19.55 2.34 6.05
CA GLY A 116 -19.01 1.45 7.09
C GLY A 116 -17.58 1.81 7.49
N PRO A 117 -17.23 1.65 8.77
CA PRO A 117 -15.85 1.86 9.23
C PRO A 117 -14.90 0.79 8.65
N PRO A 118 -13.60 1.08 8.57
CA PRO A 118 -12.60 0.07 8.22
C PRO A 118 -12.46 -0.91 9.40
N GLU A 119 -12.17 -2.17 9.08
CA GLU A 119 -11.98 -3.22 10.08
C GLU A 119 -10.53 -3.67 10.21
N ALA A 120 -9.73 -3.37 9.21
CA ALA A 120 -8.31 -3.69 9.21
C ALA A 120 -7.49 -2.52 8.69
N CYS A 121 -6.38 -2.23 9.34
CA CYS A 121 -5.29 -1.45 8.78
C CYS A 121 -4.04 -2.33 8.75
N LEU A 122 -3.62 -2.73 7.54
CA LEU A 122 -2.35 -3.40 7.34
C LEU A 122 -1.23 -2.36 7.30
N ILE A 123 -0.28 -2.51 8.21
CA ILE A 123 0.91 -1.66 8.34
C ILE A 123 2.08 -2.39 7.70
N ASN A 124 2.57 -1.87 6.58
CA ASN A 124 3.70 -2.42 5.85
C ASN A 124 4.93 -1.55 6.07
N HIS A 125 6.00 -2.11 6.59
CA HIS A 125 7.31 -1.47 6.69
C HIS A 125 8.22 -1.94 5.55
N TYR A 126 8.62 -1.01 4.69
CA TYR A 126 9.49 -1.23 3.54
C TYR A 126 10.89 -0.68 3.85
N PRO A 127 11.89 -1.53 4.16
CA PRO A 127 13.27 -1.08 4.17
C PRO A 127 13.76 -0.72 2.76
N ALA A 128 14.91 -0.07 2.67
CA ALA A 128 15.56 0.17 1.40
C ALA A 128 15.71 -1.13 0.59
N GLY A 129 15.40 -1.08 -0.71
CA GLY A 129 15.44 -2.25 -1.60
C GLY A 129 14.19 -3.16 -1.55
N ALA A 130 13.27 -2.94 -0.62
CA ALA A 130 12.02 -3.69 -0.59
C ALA A 130 11.10 -3.33 -1.77
N LYS A 131 10.29 -4.31 -2.16
CA LYS A 131 9.29 -4.17 -3.23
C LYS A 131 8.06 -5.01 -2.93
N MET A 132 6.95 -4.68 -3.57
CA MET A 132 5.73 -5.47 -3.55
C MET A 132 5.34 -5.79 -4.99
N GLY A 133 5.37 -7.07 -5.35
CA GLY A 133 5.00 -7.51 -6.69
C GLY A 133 3.55 -7.15 -7.03
N SER A 134 3.25 -7.10 -8.32
CA SER A 134 1.90 -6.77 -8.80
C SER A 134 0.87 -7.77 -8.25
N HIS A 135 -0.09 -7.29 -7.49
CA HIS A 135 -1.18 -8.05 -6.86
C HIS A 135 -2.48 -7.25 -6.93
N ARG A 136 -3.55 -7.83 -6.43
CA ARG A 136 -4.83 -7.14 -6.19
C ARG A 136 -5.37 -7.57 -4.84
N ASP A 137 -5.99 -6.64 -4.15
CA ASP A 137 -6.70 -6.87 -2.88
C ASP A 137 -8.06 -7.51 -3.19
N LYS A 138 -8.23 -8.77 -2.80
CA LYS A 138 -9.40 -9.58 -3.14
C LYS A 138 -9.85 -10.50 -2.00
N ASP A 139 -9.25 -10.34 -0.83
CA ASP A 139 -9.49 -11.22 0.30
C ASP A 139 -10.60 -10.68 1.22
N GLU A 140 -11.21 -9.53 0.83
CA GLU A 140 -12.31 -8.87 1.53
C GLU A 140 -13.68 -9.31 0.94
N ASP A 141 -14.66 -9.54 1.83
CA ASP A 141 -16.04 -9.89 1.45
C ASP A 141 -16.88 -8.67 1.06
N GLU A 142 -16.39 -7.42 1.32
CA GLU A 142 -17.06 -6.17 0.96
C GLU A 142 -16.39 -5.50 -0.26
N PRO A 143 -16.76 -5.89 -1.48
CA PRO A 143 -16.12 -5.38 -2.70
C PRO A 143 -16.49 -3.92 -3.04
N ARG A 144 -17.54 -3.36 -2.43
CA ARG A 144 -17.98 -1.98 -2.66
C ARG A 144 -17.10 -0.98 -1.92
N ALA A 145 -16.52 -1.38 -0.78
CA ALA A 145 -15.62 -0.53 -0.02
C ALA A 145 -14.29 -0.33 -0.76
N PRO A 146 -13.76 0.90 -0.82
CA PRO A 146 -12.45 1.14 -1.40
C PRO A 146 -11.35 0.56 -0.52
N VAL A 147 -10.15 0.45 -1.07
CA VAL A 147 -8.90 0.35 -0.31
C VAL A 147 -8.33 1.75 -0.20
N LEU A 148 -8.08 2.22 1.02
CA LEU A 148 -7.44 3.49 1.29
C LEU A 148 -6.01 3.24 1.79
N SER A 149 -5.04 3.90 1.18
CA SER A 149 -3.62 3.71 1.47
C SER A 149 -2.96 5.05 1.81
N VAL A 150 -2.27 5.12 2.95
CA VAL A 150 -1.51 6.28 3.42
C VAL A 150 -0.03 5.98 3.34
N SER A 151 0.78 6.94 2.87
CA SER A 151 2.23 6.83 2.75
C SER A 151 2.92 7.69 3.80
N LEU A 152 3.91 7.13 4.52
CA LEU A 152 4.78 7.84 5.45
C LEU A 152 6.24 7.42 5.19
N GLY A 153 7.17 8.38 5.29
CA GLY A 153 8.59 8.12 5.10
C GLY A 153 9.03 8.24 3.65
N ASP A 154 9.96 7.40 3.22
CA ASP A 154 10.55 7.46 1.89
C ASP A 154 9.53 7.33 0.75
N ASP A 155 9.78 8.03 -0.33
CA ASP A 155 8.98 7.96 -1.56
C ASP A 155 9.02 6.54 -2.16
N ALA A 156 7.96 6.17 -2.85
CA ALA A 156 7.86 4.90 -3.54
C ALA A 156 7.37 5.05 -4.98
N VAL A 157 7.95 4.29 -5.89
CA VAL A 157 7.41 4.12 -7.24
C VAL A 157 6.32 3.05 -7.18
N PHE A 158 5.09 3.49 -7.25
CA PHE A 158 3.88 2.67 -7.28
C PHE A 158 3.42 2.47 -8.71
N HIS A 159 3.02 1.27 -9.06
CA HIS A 159 2.35 1.01 -10.32
C HIS A 159 0.91 0.58 -10.10
N VAL A 160 0.02 1.04 -10.98
CA VAL A 160 -1.38 0.62 -11.04
C VAL A 160 -1.79 0.36 -12.49
N GLY A 161 -2.50 -0.73 -12.72
CA GLY A 161 -2.97 -1.14 -14.04
C GLY A 161 -4.47 -1.41 -14.05
N GLY A 162 -4.91 -2.28 -14.94
CA GLY A 162 -6.30 -2.71 -15.04
C GLY A 162 -6.62 -3.94 -14.18
N SER A 163 -7.74 -4.59 -14.48
CA SER A 163 -8.24 -5.77 -13.79
C SER A 163 -7.48 -7.07 -14.11
N LYS A 164 -6.67 -7.07 -15.18
CA LYS A 164 -5.82 -8.19 -15.58
C LYS A 164 -4.37 -7.88 -15.28
N ARG A 165 -3.59 -8.89 -14.86
CA ARG A 165 -2.16 -8.74 -14.56
C ARG A 165 -1.33 -8.23 -15.76
N ALA A 166 -1.75 -8.56 -16.97
CA ALA A 166 -1.09 -8.17 -18.22
C ALA A 166 -1.48 -6.78 -18.72
N ASP A 167 -2.49 -6.14 -18.13
CA ASP A 167 -2.91 -4.80 -18.57
C ASP A 167 -1.78 -3.80 -18.41
N PRO A 168 -1.74 -2.76 -19.27
CA PRO A 168 -0.79 -1.66 -19.15
C PRO A 168 -0.82 -1.03 -17.76
N LYS A 169 0.34 -0.63 -17.26
CA LYS A 169 0.50 -0.04 -15.91
C LYS A 169 1.01 1.38 -16.01
N VAL A 170 0.37 2.25 -15.24
CA VAL A 170 0.85 3.61 -14.99
C VAL A 170 1.70 3.60 -13.73
N ARG A 171 2.76 4.39 -13.71
CA ARG A 171 3.60 4.60 -12.53
C ARG A 171 3.37 5.97 -11.96
N VAL A 172 3.21 6.03 -10.66
CA VAL A 172 3.13 7.28 -9.89
C VAL A 172 4.13 7.21 -8.74
N THR A 173 4.67 8.35 -8.35
CA THR A 173 5.46 8.45 -7.12
C THR A 173 4.51 8.77 -5.98
N LEU A 174 4.48 7.90 -4.95
CA LEU A 174 3.78 8.15 -3.70
C LEU A 174 4.78 8.76 -2.72
N ARG A 175 4.47 9.95 -2.21
CA ARG A 175 5.29 10.70 -1.26
C ARG A 175 4.75 10.56 0.16
N SER A 176 5.58 10.91 1.14
CA SER A 176 5.13 11.01 2.53
C SER A 176 3.97 12.00 2.66
N GLY A 177 2.89 11.58 3.34
CA GLY A 177 1.65 12.36 3.49
C GLY A 177 0.64 12.19 2.37
N ASP A 178 0.96 11.42 1.32
CA ASP A 178 -0.01 11.11 0.26
C ASP A 178 -1.02 10.05 0.71
N VAL A 179 -2.25 10.22 0.27
CA VAL A 179 -3.32 9.22 0.39
C VAL A 179 -3.73 8.79 -1.01
N CYS A 180 -3.81 7.49 -1.25
CA CYS A 180 -4.40 6.97 -2.48
C CYS A 180 -5.55 6.00 -2.20
N LEU A 181 -6.50 5.94 -3.13
CA LEU A 181 -7.66 5.06 -3.05
C LEU A 181 -7.80 4.22 -4.31
N LEU A 182 -8.15 2.97 -4.09
CA LEU A 182 -8.59 2.03 -5.10
C LEU A 182 -10.07 1.74 -4.86
N GLY A 183 -10.96 2.38 -5.62
CA GLY A 183 -12.41 2.24 -5.47
C GLY A 183 -13.10 2.02 -6.82
N GLY A 184 -14.38 1.69 -6.82
CA GLY A 184 -15.15 1.46 -8.03
C GLY A 184 -14.45 0.53 -9.03
N PRO A 185 -14.27 0.92 -10.30
CA PRO A 185 -13.59 0.10 -11.30
C PRO A 185 -12.14 -0.26 -10.94
N ALA A 186 -11.42 0.61 -10.20
CA ALA A 186 -10.04 0.34 -9.77
C ALA A 186 -9.93 -0.54 -8.51
N ARG A 187 -11.06 -0.91 -7.86
CA ARG A 187 -11.05 -1.69 -6.60
C ARG A 187 -10.24 -2.98 -6.71
N PHE A 188 -10.27 -3.61 -7.85
CA PHE A 188 -9.53 -4.84 -8.14
C PHE A 188 -8.41 -4.65 -9.16
N ALA A 189 -7.92 -3.42 -9.34
CA ALA A 189 -6.80 -3.13 -10.22
C ALA A 189 -5.51 -3.81 -9.70
N PHE A 190 -4.72 -4.38 -10.62
CA PHE A 190 -3.40 -4.89 -10.30
C PHE A 190 -2.46 -3.72 -10.00
N HIS A 191 -1.85 -3.75 -8.82
CA HIS A 191 -0.96 -2.71 -8.34
C HIS A 191 0.20 -3.28 -7.53
N GLY A 192 1.20 -2.44 -7.21
CA GLY A 192 2.34 -2.84 -6.41
C GLY A 192 3.38 -1.73 -6.26
N ILE A 193 4.45 -2.02 -5.53
CA ILE A 193 5.61 -1.14 -5.33
C ILE A 193 6.78 -1.69 -6.12
N ASP A 194 7.25 -0.94 -7.13
CA ASP A 194 8.40 -1.29 -7.94
C ASP A 194 9.71 -1.11 -7.14
N ARG A 195 9.82 -0.02 -6.38
CA ARG A 195 10.96 0.31 -5.53
C ARG A 195 10.65 1.43 -4.55
N ILE A 196 11.42 1.48 -3.48
CA ILE A 196 11.52 2.62 -2.56
C ILE A 196 12.64 3.53 -3.08
N LEU A 197 12.52 4.84 -2.87
CA LEU A 197 13.51 5.86 -3.16
C LEU A 197 14.16 6.31 -1.84
N PRO A 198 15.27 5.68 -1.41
CA PRO A 198 15.82 5.91 -0.07
C PRO A 198 16.31 7.35 0.12
N GLY A 199 16.16 7.88 1.33
CA GLY A 199 16.65 9.22 1.70
C GLY A 199 15.83 10.37 1.15
N THR A 200 14.58 10.11 0.73
CA THR A 200 13.65 11.16 0.30
C THR A 200 12.82 11.73 1.47
N SER A 201 12.94 11.14 2.66
CA SER A 201 12.27 11.60 3.89
C SER A 201 13.07 11.21 5.13
N ASP A 202 13.12 12.12 6.11
CA ASP A 202 13.69 11.88 7.44
C ASP A 202 12.62 11.51 8.49
N LEU A 203 11.37 11.29 8.06
CA LEU A 203 10.24 11.06 8.96
C LEU A 203 10.38 9.75 9.74
N VAL A 204 10.72 8.65 9.05
CA VAL A 204 10.85 7.32 9.67
C VAL A 204 12.27 7.15 10.21
N PRO A 205 12.47 6.92 11.53
CA PRO A 205 13.79 6.69 12.10
C PRO A 205 14.51 5.51 11.43
N GLY A 206 15.72 5.74 10.97
CA GLY A 206 16.50 4.74 10.23
C GLY A 206 16.13 4.61 8.75
N GLY A 207 15.23 5.45 8.25
CA GLY A 207 14.79 5.49 6.85
C GLY A 207 13.76 4.42 6.49
N GLY A 208 13.40 4.37 5.22
CA GLY A 208 12.39 3.46 4.70
C GLY A 208 11.00 4.07 4.64
N ARG A 209 10.02 3.24 4.28
CA ARG A 209 8.63 3.66 4.08
C ARG A 209 7.69 2.83 4.93
N ILE A 210 6.74 3.49 5.56
CA ILE A 210 5.57 2.87 6.17
C ILE A 210 4.36 3.13 5.27
N ASN A 211 3.62 2.07 4.96
CA ASN A 211 2.36 2.16 4.24
C ASN A 211 1.23 1.59 5.10
N LEU A 212 0.17 2.37 5.24
CA LEU A 212 -1.00 2.04 6.04
C LEU A 212 -2.16 1.77 5.08
N THR A 213 -2.63 0.54 5.02
CA THR A 213 -3.69 0.13 4.08
C THR A 213 -4.95 -0.23 4.84
N LEU A 214 -5.97 0.64 4.76
CA LEU A 214 -7.25 0.49 5.44
C LEU A 214 -8.24 -0.26 4.54
N ARG A 215 -8.97 -1.19 5.13
CA ARG A 215 -9.95 -2.02 4.43
C ARG A 215 -11.19 -2.28 5.29
N ARG A 216 -12.34 -2.29 4.66
CA ARG A 216 -13.54 -2.94 5.17
C ARG A 216 -13.51 -4.39 4.71
N VAL A 217 -13.60 -5.32 5.63
CA VAL A 217 -13.43 -6.76 5.36
C VAL A 217 -14.77 -7.45 5.23
N THR A 218 -15.64 -7.30 6.22
CA THR A 218 -16.94 -7.97 6.27
C THR A 218 -18.02 -7.13 5.58
N ARG A 219 -19.00 -7.80 4.98
CA ARG A 219 -20.12 -7.11 4.33
C ARG A 219 -20.89 -6.25 5.33
N LEU A 220 -21.30 -5.07 4.86
CA LEU A 220 -22.38 -4.35 5.52
C LEU A 220 -23.70 -5.08 5.20
N GLY A 221 -24.46 -5.38 6.24
CA GLY A 221 -25.78 -5.95 6.12
C GLY A 221 -26.76 -5.04 5.38
#